data_63bd405d6de7c3fdb610a94e47c22919
#
_entry.id   63bd405d6de7c3fdb610a94e47c22919
#
_cell.length_a   1.000
_cell.length_b   1.000
_cell.length_c   1.000
_cell.angle_alpha   90.00
_cell.angle_beta   90.00
_cell.angle_gamma   90.00
#
_symmetry.space_group_name_H-M   'P 1'
#
loop_
_entity.id
_entity.type
_entity.pdbx_description
1 polymer ?
#
loop_
_entity_poly.entity_id
_entity_poly.type
_entity_poly.pdbx_seq_one_letter_code
_entity_poly.pdbx_strand_id
1 'polypeptide(L)'
;MNAFAAAVDMLFADPNIAFDAVYTPAGGEPMMARVIARRPDEIVGFGDTRVHAATAMFDVRVSEVPAPAESDTLEIGGETFIVQGEPIRDREGLIWSLDTRPA
;
A
#
# COMPACT_ATOMS: atom_id res chain seq x y z
N MET A 1 17.04 16.63 6.40
CA MET A 1 15.78 16.09 6.71
C MET A 1 14.74 17.15 6.68
N ASN A 2 13.62 16.91 6.13
CA ASN A 2 12.63 17.95 6.06
C ASN A 2 11.41 17.60 6.89
N ALA A 3 10.59 18.57 7.15
CA ALA A 3 9.44 18.40 8.00
C ALA A 3 8.43 17.43 7.39
N PHE A 4 8.34 17.40 6.08
CA PHE A 4 7.41 16.50 5.45
C PHE A 4 7.84 15.05 5.67
N ALA A 5 9.12 14.76 5.58
CA ALA A 5 9.57 13.39 5.79
C ALA A 5 9.29 12.94 7.22
N ALA A 6 9.49 13.83 8.18
CA ALA A 6 9.21 13.49 9.57
C ALA A 6 7.72 13.24 9.78
N ALA A 7 6.89 14.06 9.17
CA ALA A 7 5.45 13.88 9.31
C ALA A 7 4.99 12.57 8.68
N VAL A 8 5.54 12.22 7.54
CA VAL A 8 5.19 10.98 6.88
C VAL A 8 5.60 9.80 7.76
N ASP A 9 6.80 9.86 8.34
CA ASP A 9 7.23 8.76 9.20
C ASP A 9 6.32 8.59 10.39
N MET A 10 5.81 9.68 10.94
CA MET A 10 4.90 9.58 12.06
C MET A 10 3.58 8.95 11.66
N LEU A 11 3.08 9.24 10.48
CA LEU A 11 1.85 8.62 10.04
C LEU A 11 2.03 7.12 9.86
N PHE A 12 3.13 6.71 9.29
CA PHE A 12 3.35 5.29 9.05
C PHE A 12 3.71 4.53 10.32
N ALA A 13 4.04 5.24 11.38
CA ALA A 13 4.29 4.61 12.66
C ALA A 13 3.01 4.46 13.50
N ASP A 14 1.93 5.10 13.08
CA ASP A 14 0.71 5.10 13.86
C ASP A 14 -0.04 3.78 13.67
N PRO A 15 -0.20 2.98 14.72
CA PRO A 15 -0.85 1.68 14.57
C PRO A 15 -2.33 1.77 14.27
N ASN A 16 -2.93 2.95 14.39
CA ASN A 16 -4.33 3.10 14.06
C ASN A 16 -4.56 3.31 12.58
N ILE A 17 -3.55 3.70 11.84
CA ILE A 17 -3.75 3.96 10.42
C ILE A 17 -2.82 3.17 9.52
N ALA A 18 -1.72 2.68 10.04
CA ALA A 18 -0.76 1.92 9.23
C ALA A 18 -0.67 0.49 9.70
N PHE A 19 -0.37 -0.41 8.78
CA PHE A 19 -0.29 -1.82 9.07
C PHE A 19 1.03 -2.38 8.63
N ASP A 20 1.46 -3.45 9.26
CA ASP A 20 2.61 -4.20 8.78
C ASP A 20 2.20 -5.02 7.58
N ALA A 21 3.00 -5.05 6.57
CA ALA A 21 2.74 -5.83 5.38
C ALA A 21 4.01 -6.52 4.94
N VAL A 22 3.86 -7.62 4.23
CA VAL A 22 5.00 -8.25 3.58
C VAL A 22 4.95 -7.84 2.12
N TYR A 23 5.94 -7.10 1.69
CA TYR A 23 6.03 -6.63 0.31
C TYR A 23 7.01 -7.52 -0.42
N THR A 24 6.58 -8.14 -1.51
CA THR A 24 7.43 -9.01 -2.27
C THR A 24 7.54 -8.48 -3.70
N PRO A 25 8.70 -7.97 -4.08
CA PRO A 25 8.89 -7.56 -5.48
C PRO A 25 8.81 -8.77 -6.39
N ALA A 26 8.28 -8.60 -7.58
CA ALA A 26 8.20 -9.69 -8.52
C ALA A 26 9.60 -10.21 -8.79
N GLY A 27 9.81 -11.48 -8.57
CA GLY A 27 11.13 -12.07 -8.73
C GLY A 27 12.11 -11.73 -7.63
N GLY A 28 11.68 -11.06 -6.59
CA GLY A 28 12.57 -10.67 -5.49
C GLY A 28 12.20 -11.35 -4.19
N GLU A 29 12.78 -10.88 -3.12
CA GLU A 29 12.57 -11.47 -1.82
C GLU A 29 11.62 -10.64 -0.99
N PRO A 30 10.85 -11.29 -0.11
CA PRO A 30 9.91 -10.55 0.72
C PRO A 30 10.62 -9.62 1.69
N MET A 31 9.98 -8.51 1.95
CA MET A 31 10.48 -7.56 2.94
C MET A 31 9.32 -6.96 3.69
N MET A 32 9.57 -6.53 4.90
CA MET A 32 8.54 -5.91 5.71
C MET A 32 8.40 -4.45 5.32
N ALA A 33 7.18 -3.98 5.28
CA ALA A 33 6.93 -2.58 5.01
C ALA A 33 5.69 -2.15 5.77
N ARG A 34 5.60 -0.89 6.11
CA ARG A 34 4.39 -0.35 6.71
C ARG A 34 3.56 0.26 5.59
N VAL A 35 2.27 0.00 5.60
CA VAL A 35 1.40 0.50 4.57
C VAL A 35 0.18 1.18 5.16
N ILE A 36 -0.39 2.12 4.45
CA ILE A 36 -1.64 2.74 4.84
C ILE A 36 -2.65 2.38 3.76
N ALA A 37 -3.73 1.75 4.15
CA ALA A 37 -4.76 1.35 3.21
C ALA A 37 -5.72 2.49 2.96
N ARG A 38 -6.01 2.76 1.71
CA ARG A 38 -7.02 3.74 1.34
C ARG A 38 -8.09 3.02 0.56
N ARG A 39 -9.29 2.99 1.08
CA ARG A 39 -10.37 2.34 0.43
C ARG A 39 -11.43 3.29 0.15
N PRO A 40 -12.06 3.20 -0.97
CA PRO A 40 -13.18 4.05 -1.27
C PRO A 40 -14.30 3.71 -0.32
N ASP A 41 -14.89 4.71 0.24
CA ASP A 41 -15.95 4.50 1.16
C ASP A 41 -17.08 3.73 0.61
N GLU A 42 -17.35 3.92 -0.58
CA GLU A 42 -18.50 3.32 -1.12
C GLU A 42 -18.43 1.85 -1.11
N ILE A 43 -17.30 1.31 -0.98
CA ILE A 43 -17.28 -0.06 -1.00
C ILE A 43 -17.99 -0.61 0.08
N VAL A 44 -18.08 0.08 1.07
CA VAL A 44 -18.67 -0.45 2.11
C VAL A 44 -19.98 -0.77 1.99
N GLY A 45 -20.68 -0.13 1.44
CA GLY A 45 -22.01 -0.28 1.53
C GLY A 45 -22.62 -1.47 1.11
N PHE A 46 -22.14 -2.20 0.34
CA PHE A 46 -22.88 -3.18 -0.15
C PHE A 46 -22.64 -4.42 0.29
N GLY A 47 -22.60 -4.62 1.33
CA GLY A 47 -22.56 -5.81 1.79
C GLY A 47 -22.12 -6.87 1.00
N ASP A 48 -22.84 -7.54 0.58
CA ASP A 48 -22.53 -8.71 0.02
C ASP A 48 -21.76 -8.59 -1.11
N THR A 49 -21.89 -7.74 -1.70
CA THR A 49 -21.35 -7.78 -2.82
C THR A 49 -20.01 -7.71 -2.79
N ARG A 50 -19.58 -7.60 -2.19
CA ARG A 50 -18.42 -7.65 -2.19
C ARG A 50 -17.67 -7.86 -2.99
N VAL A 51 -17.51 -7.85 -3.34
CA VAL A 51 -16.96 -8.18 -3.94
C VAL A 51 -16.25 -7.73 -4.62
N HIS A 52 -16.15 -7.34 -4.94
CA HIS A 52 -15.72 -7.03 -5.58
C HIS A 52 -14.77 -6.65 -5.57
N ALA A 53 -14.49 -6.87 -5.38
CA ALA A 53 -13.78 -6.76 -5.47
C ALA A 53 -13.03 -5.94 -5.60
N ALA A 54 -12.93 -5.79 -5.46
CA ALA A 54 -12.53 -4.69 -5.45
C ALA A 54 -11.13 -4.39 -5.42
N THR A 55 -10.80 -3.26 -5.81
CA THR A 55 -9.43 -2.84 -5.74
C THR A 55 -9.20 -2.14 -4.43
N ALA A 56 -7.97 -2.03 -4.04
CA ALA A 56 -7.59 -1.29 -2.87
C ALA A 56 -6.37 -0.46 -3.19
N MET A 57 -6.30 0.71 -2.60
CA MET A 57 -5.13 1.55 -2.76
C MET A 57 -4.32 1.48 -1.49
N PHE A 58 -3.03 1.34 -1.64
CA PHE A 58 -2.14 1.32 -0.50
C PHE A 58 -1.05 2.35 -0.69
N ASP A 59 -0.69 3.04 0.38
CA ASP A 59 0.44 3.95 0.34
C ASP A 59 1.60 3.31 1.06
N VAL A 60 2.79 3.41 0.48
CA VAL A 60 4.02 2.94 1.12
C VAL A 60 5.05 4.03 1.02
N ARG A 61 6.00 4.02 1.94
CA ARG A 61 7.04 5.06 1.92
C ARG A 61 8.11 4.71 0.90
N VAL A 62 8.57 5.71 0.20
CA VAL A 62 9.67 5.54 -0.73
C VAL A 62 10.91 5.01 0.00
N SER A 63 11.09 5.40 1.25
CA SER A 63 12.25 4.95 2.02
C SER A 63 12.24 3.45 2.27
N GLU A 64 11.06 2.85 2.31
CA GLU A 64 11.00 1.40 2.53
C GLU A 64 10.88 0.63 1.22
N VAL A 65 10.17 1.17 0.26
CA VAL A 65 9.99 0.49 -1.01
C VAL A 65 10.39 1.46 -2.10
N PRO A 66 11.66 1.52 -2.44
CA PRO A 66 12.14 2.56 -3.36
C PRO A 66 11.69 2.40 -4.80
N ALA A 67 11.38 1.20 -5.22
CA ALA A 67 11.06 0.99 -6.63
C ALA A 67 9.92 -0.03 -6.81
N PRO A 68 8.71 0.29 -6.37
CA PRO A 68 7.60 -0.64 -6.55
C PRO A 68 7.25 -0.74 -8.03
N ALA A 69 6.71 -1.88 -8.41
CA ALA A 69 6.37 -2.11 -9.80
C ALA A 69 5.15 -2.99 -9.90
N GLU A 70 4.53 -2.98 -11.06
CA GLU A 70 3.40 -3.83 -11.33
C GLU A 70 3.78 -5.29 -11.12
N SER A 71 2.91 -6.07 -10.60
CA SER A 71 3.09 -7.49 -10.28
C SER A 71 3.80 -7.76 -8.95
N ASP A 72 4.24 -6.72 -8.25
CA ASP A 72 4.70 -6.92 -6.89
C ASP A 72 3.50 -7.27 -6.02
N THR A 73 3.72 -7.90 -4.89
CA THR A 73 2.62 -8.31 -4.02
C THR A 73 2.74 -7.75 -2.62
N LEU A 74 1.60 -7.60 -1.99
CA LEU A 74 1.51 -7.18 -0.60
C LEU A 74 0.66 -8.18 0.15
N GLU A 75 1.14 -8.64 1.28
CA GLU A 75 0.34 -9.51 2.12
C GLU A 75 0.05 -8.80 3.43
N ILE A 76 -1.23 -8.66 3.76
CA ILE A 76 -1.65 -7.97 4.96
C ILE A 76 -2.74 -8.81 5.61
N GLY A 77 -2.49 -9.23 6.85
CA GLY A 77 -3.49 -9.98 7.60
C GLY A 77 -3.96 -11.26 6.91
N GLY A 78 -3.09 -11.90 6.21
CA GLY A 78 -3.45 -13.14 5.54
C GLY A 78 -4.03 -12.96 4.15
N GLU A 79 -4.25 -11.73 3.73
CA GLU A 79 -4.76 -11.47 2.40
C GLU A 79 -3.65 -10.98 1.52
N THR A 80 -3.59 -11.46 0.30
CA THR A 80 -2.55 -11.05 -0.64
C THR A 80 -3.15 -10.21 -1.76
N PHE A 81 -2.48 -9.12 -2.06
CA PHE A 81 -2.87 -8.21 -3.11
C PHE A 81 -1.74 -8.10 -4.12
N ILE A 82 -2.08 -7.86 -5.37
CA ILE A 82 -1.05 -7.70 -6.39
C ILE A 82 -1.15 -6.29 -6.95
N VAL A 83 -0.01 -5.65 -7.13
CA VAL A 83 0.04 -4.29 -7.67
C VAL A 83 -0.34 -4.34 -9.13
N GLN A 84 -1.30 -3.52 -9.52
CA GLN A 84 -1.73 -3.41 -10.90
C GLN A 84 -1.48 -1.98 -11.36
N GLY A 85 -1.07 -1.83 -12.58
CA GLY A 85 -0.79 -0.51 -13.10
C GLY A 85 0.49 0.06 -12.54
N GLU A 86 0.76 1.27 -12.88
CA GLU A 86 2.00 1.88 -12.51
C GLU A 86 1.88 2.62 -11.21
N PRO A 87 2.77 2.39 -10.25
CA PRO A 87 2.73 3.15 -8.99
C PRO A 87 2.91 4.65 -9.24
N ILE A 88 2.25 5.44 -8.41
CA ILE A 88 2.31 6.88 -8.54
C ILE A 88 3.02 7.47 -7.34
N ARG A 89 4.02 8.29 -7.60
CA ARG A 89 4.79 8.90 -6.53
C ARG A 89 4.24 10.28 -6.24
N ASP A 90 4.20 10.66 -4.99
CA ASP A 90 3.67 11.95 -4.63
C ASP A 90 4.65 13.04 -5.02
N ARG A 91 4.17 14.27 -4.93
CA ARG A 91 4.97 15.37 -5.33
C ARG A 91 6.25 15.51 -4.53
N GLU A 92 6.22 15.18 -3.26
CA GLU A 92 7.39 15.30 -2.41
C GLU A 92 8.36 14.14 -2.55
N GLY A 93 7.98 13.11 -3.26
CA GLY A 93 8.83 11.95 -3.43
C GLY A 93 8.97 11.09 -2.19
N LEU A 94 7.99 11.14 -1.30
CA LEU A 94 8.06 10.41 -0.05
C LEU A 94 7.16 9.20 0.00
N ILE A 95 6.13 9.16 -0.83
CA ILE A 95 5.12 8.12 -0.77
C ILE A 95 4.80 7.62 -2.16
N TRP A 96 4.65 6.31 -2.28
CA TRP A 96 4.12 5.69 -3.49
C TRP A 96 2.67 5.30 -3.22
N SER A 97 1.79 5.57 -4.16
CA SER A 97 0.42 5.07 -4.12
C SER A 97 0.32 3.88 -5.05
N LEU A 98 -0.12 2.77 -4.50
CA LEU A 98 -0.18 1.51 -5.23
C LEU A 98 -1.63 1.11 -5.44
N ASP A 99 -2.01 0.91 -6.69
CA ASP A 99 -3.33 0.39 -7.00
C ASP A 99 -3.20 -1.13 -7.01
N THR A 100 -4.05 -1.81 -6.29
CA THR A 100 -3.93 -3.26 -6.17
C THR A 100 -5.26 -3.95 -6.35
N ARG A 101 -5.18 -5.24 -6.62
CA ARG A 101 -6.35 -6.08 -6.64
C ARG A 101 -6.02 -7.35 -5.87
N PRO A 102 -7.02 -8.09 -5.42
CA PRO A 102 -6.74 -9.35 -4.73
C PRO A 102 -6.00 -10.30 -5.65
N ALA A 103 -5.04 -10.95 -5.10
CA ALA A 103 -4.23 -11.88 -5.88
C ALA A 103 -4.95 -13.19 -6.12
#